data_1ca228fb99dad741769c9f32277f204a
#
_entry.id   1ca228fb99dad741769c9f32277f204a
#
_cell.length_a   1.000
_cell.length_b   1.000
_cell.length_c   1.000
_cell.angle_alpha   90.00
_cell.angle_beta   90.00
_cell.angle_gamma   90.00
#
_symmetry.space_group_name_H-M   'P 1'
#
loop_
_entity.id
_entity.type
_entity.pdbx_description
1 polymer ?
#
loop_
_entity_poly.entity_id
_entity_poly.type
_entity_poly.pdbx_seq_one_letter_code
_entity_poly.pdbx_strand_id
1 'polypeptide(L)'
;MVPSSLAQPVPVVKVSRHSRGFTQFKMLALLLELSRFTVVLWLRFPRLQPEQKLREIQCWATTVLQILQVEVHFEGVRPAPGASLVVANHVSWLDILVLQSQLPGVFVAKAEVRRWPLIGTMAQVCSTIFVERSSRQSARRMVDHTRKALDQGYSVVAFPEGTSSDGTDLGVFHANIFEAAIQARTPVQPVTLRYFNSHTGLADDTVLFIGDTTLVSSLRKVLSSSSIRSHVHLGACIDSSGHNRRSLANQAHQRIRRQLTQQPQGLLCD
;
A
#
# COMPACT_ATOMS: atom_id res chain seq x y z
N MET A 1 -5.42 -51.20 9.85
CA MET A 1 -6.49 -50.34 10.39
C MET A 1 -5.85 -49.06 10.90
N VAL A 2 -5.96 -47.95 10.16
CA VAL A 2 -5.47 -46.65 10.56
C VAL A 2 -6.68 -45.85 11.06
N PRO A 3 -6.65 -45.26 12.26
CA PRO A 3 -7.80 -44.51 12.76
C PRO A 3 -7.92 -43.19 12.00
N SER A 4 -9.08 -42.94 11.37
CA SER A 4 -9.42 -41.67 10.76
C SER A 4 -9.60 -40.62 11.86
N SER A 5 -8.63 -39.71 11.98
CA SER A 5 -8.72 -38.51 12.78
C SER A 5 -9.76 -37.58 12.12
N LEU A 6 -10.95 -37.51 12.71
CA LEU A 6 -11.96 -36.52 12.38
C LEU A 6 -11.39 -35.11 12.70
N ALA A 7 -11.13 -34.33 11.66
CA ALA A 7 -10.80 -32.92 11.81
C ALA A 7 -11.96 -32.21 12.50
N GLN A 8 -11.73 -31.69 13.69
CA GLN A 8 -12.74 -30.87 14.40
C GLN A 8 -12.94 -29.56 13.62
N PRO A 9 -14.20 -29.09 13.47
CA PRO A 9 -14.46 -27.82 12.80
C PRO A 9 -13.82 -26.67 13.60
N VAL A 10 -13.04 -25.85 12.92
CA VAL A 10 -12.44 -24.63 13.47
C VAL A 10 -13.60 -23.74 13.96
N PRO A 11 -13.55 -23.25 15.22
CA PRO A 11 -14.63 -22.43 15.75
C PRO A 11 -14.75 -21.14 14.94
N VAL A 12 -15.93 -20.88 14.38
CA VAL A 12 -16.25 -19.61 13.74
C VAL A 12 -16.33 -18.54 14.82
N VAL A 13 -15.25 -17.78 14.98
CA VAL A 13 -15.23 -16.62 15.89
C VAL A 13 -16.15 -15.56 15.31
N LYS A 14 -17.28 -15.28 15.98
CA LYS A 14 -18.16 -14.17 15.63
C LYS A 14 -17.39 -12.86 15.86
N VAL A 15 -16.89 -12.24 14.76
CA VAL A 15 -16.32 -10.91 14.79
C VAL A 15 -17.38 -9.95 15.33
N SER A 16 -17.08 -9.28 16.44
CA SER A 16 -17.93 -8.26 17.04
C SER A 16 -18.12 -7.11 16.04
N ARG A 17 -19.29 -7.05 15.41
CA ARG A 17 -19.66 -5.88 14.59
C ARG A 17 -19.92 -4.70 15.50
N HIS A 18 -19.23 -3.59 15.28
CA HIS A 18 -19.48 -2.35 16.00
C HIS A 18 -20.96 -1.91 15.83
N SER A 19 -21.47 -1.20 16.84
CA SER A 19 -22.82 -0.63 16.78
C SER A 19 -22.93 0.30 15.56
N ARG A 20 -24.10 0.37 14.93
CA ARG A 20 -24.36 1.26 13.78
C ARG A 20 -23.95 2.71 14.05
N GLY A 21 -24.13 3.20 15.28
CA GLY A 21 -23.73 4.55 15.68
C GLY A 21 -22.24 4.81 15.59
N PHE A 22 -21.42 3.81 15.92
CA PHE A 22 -19.96 3.95 15.84
C PHE A 22 -19.45 4.00 14.39
N THR A 23 -20.02 3.19 13.50
CA THR A 23 -19.71 3.24 12.07
C THR A 23 -20.09 4.59 11.45
N GLN A 24 -21.23 5.15 11.84
CA GLN A 24 -21.66 6.48 11.40
C GLN A 24 -20.72 7.58 11.90
N PHE A 25 -20.25 7.48 13.15
CA PHE A 25 -19.28 8.42 13.70
C PHE A 25 -17.95 8.38 12.92
N LYS A 26 -17.40 7.19 12.63
CA LYS A 26 -16.20 7.03 11.80
C LYS A 26 -16.41 7.63 10.40
N MET A 27 -17.57 7.40 9.79
CA MET A 27 -17.91 7.96 8.48
C MET A 27 -17.93 9.49 8.51
N LEU A 28 -18.56 10.09 9.52
CA LEU A 28 -18.59 11.56 9.68
C LEU A 28 -17.16 12.10 9.88
N ALA A 29 -16.37 11.47 10.76
CA ALA A 29 -14.99 11.87 11.01
C ALA A 29 -14.13 11.78 9.71
N LEU A 30 -14.34 10.74 8.91
CA LEU A 30 -13.64 10.58 7.62
C LEU A 30 -14.06 11.69 6.63
N LEU A 31 -15.34 12.00 6.53
CA LEU A 31 -15.82 13.07 5.65
C LEU A 31 -15.27 14.45 6.07
N LEU A 32 -15.24 14.73 7.36
CA LEU A 32 -14.65 15.96 7.90
C LEU A 32 -13.15 16.03 7.59
N GLU A 33 -12.42 14.92 7.75
CA GLU A 33 -10.98 14.86 7.46
C GLU A 33 -10.70 15.00 5.96
N LEU A 34 -11.49 14.38 5.08
CA LEU A 34 -11.39 14.56 3.63
C LEU A 34 -11.65 16.04 3.24
N SER A 35 -12.64 16.66 3.86
CA SER A 35 -12.96 18.09 3.62
C SER A 35 -11.81 18.99 4.10
N ARG A 36 -11.29 18.75 5.33
CA ARG A 36 -10.15 19.48 5.89
C ARG A 36 -8.94 19.36 4.97
N PHE A 37 -8.60 18.14 4.56
CA PHE A 37 -7.42 17.91 3.70
C PHE A 37 -7.61 18.56 2.33
N THR A 38 -8.82 18.53 1.76
CA THR A 38 -9.12 19.24 0.51
C THR A 38 -8.83 20.73 0.64
N VAL A 39 -9.24 21.37 1.73
CA VAL A 39 -8.93 22.78 2.00
C VAL A 39 -7.41 22.99 2.12
N VAL A 40 -6.70 22.11 2.81
CA VAL A 40 -5.23 22.17 2.91
C VAL A 40 -4.57 22.06 1.52
N LEU A 41 -5.03 21.14 0.66
CA LEU A 41 -4.54 20.99 -0.71
C LEU A 41 -4.72 22.25 -1.55
N TRP A 42 -5.82 22.95 -1.40
CA TRP A 42 -6.11 24.17 -2.18
C TRP A 42 -5.40 25.41 -1.64
N LEU A 43 -5.38 25.61 -0.32
CA LEU A 43 -4.92 26.86 0.29
C LEU A 43 -3.43 26.83 0.68
N ARG A 44 -2.95 25.72 1.24
CA ARG A 44 -1.58 25.61 1.77
C ARG A 44 -0.60 24.96 0.81
N PHE A 45 -1.03 23.89 0.14
CA PHE A 45 -0.16 23.07 -0.69
C PHE A 45 0.64 23.83 -1.76
N PRO A 46 0.06 24.84 -2.48
CA PRO A 46 0.82 25.61 -3.47
C PRO A 46 2.01 26.38 -2.88
N ARG A 47 1.96 26.66 -1.56
CA ARG A 47 2.97 27.45 -0.85
C ARG A 47 4.00 26.59 -0.09
N LEU A 48 3.73 25.29 0.02
CA LEU A 48 4.61 24.38 0.76
C LEU A 48 5.81 23.95 -0.08
N GLN A 49 6.95 23.79 0.60
CA GLN A 49 8.13 23.13 0.04
C GLN A 49 7.86 21.62 -0.14
N PRO A 50 8.60 20.94 -1.02
CA PRO A 50 8.39 19.51 -1.32
C PRO A 50 8.35 18.62 -0.08
N GLU A 51 9.27 18.78 0.85
CA GLU A 51 9.33 17.99 2.08
C GLU A 51 8.13 18.26 3.00
N GLN A 52 7.64 19.49 3.03
CA GLN A 52 6.45 19.87 3.79
C GLN A 52 5.20 19.23 3.19
N LYS A 53 5.10 19.15 1.85
CA LYS A 53 4.02 18.44 1.15
C LYS A 53 3.98 16.98 1.54
N LEU A 54 5.13 16.29 1.51
CA LEU A 54 5.23 14.89 1.91
C LEU A 54 4.80 14.69 3.36
N ARG A 55 5.21 15.57 4.27
CA ARG A 55 4.78 15.52 5.69
C ARG A 55 3.27 15.71 5.85
N GLU A 56 2.66 16.66 5.15
CA GLU A 56 1.20 16.89 5.22
C GLU A 56 0.44 15.64 4.70
N ILE A 57 0.91 15.01 3.62
CA ILE A 57 0.30 13.78 3.11
C ILE A 57 0.48 12.62 4.10
N GLN A 58 1.66 12.50 4.72
CA GLN A 58 1.95 11.50 5.73
C GLN A 58 1.05 11.66 6.96
N CYS A 59 0.93 12.88 7.48
CA CYS A 59 0.03 13.19 8.59
C CYS A 59 -1.42 12.85 8.25
N TRP A 60 -1.87 13.22 7.04
CA TRP A 60 -3.21 12.90 6.58
C TRP A 60 -3.45 11.38 6.51
N ALA A 61 -2.54 10.63 5.91
CA ALA A 61 -2.65 9.18 5.83
C ALA A 61 -2.73 8.54 7.22
N THR A 62 -1.90 9.01 8.16
CA THR A 62 -1.91 8.56 9.55
C THR A 62 -3.24 8.86 10.23
N THR A 63 -3.78 10.09 10.05
CA THR A 63 -5.08 10.48 10.62
C THR A 63 -6.21 9.61 10.06
N VAL A 64 -6.22 9.33 8.76
CA VAL A 64 -7.23 8.46 8.14
C VAL A 64 -7.15 7.03 8.71
N LEU A 65 -5.95 6.47 8.85
CA LEU A 65 -5.77 5.13 9.46
C LEU A 65 -6.26 5.09 10.91
N GLN A 66 -6.02 6.15 11.69
CA GLN A 66 -6.56 6.28 13.06
C GLN A 66 -8.09 6.32 13.08
N ILE A 67 -8.72 7.10 12.20
CA ILE A 67 -10.20 7.15 12.07
C ILE A 67 -10.75 5.77 11.70
N LEU A 68 -10.07 5.06 10.80
CA LEU A 68 -10.44 3.70 10.39
C LEU A 68 -10.14 2.65 11.45
N GLN A 69 -9.34 2.99 12.47
CA GLN A 69 -8.82 2.07 13.50
C GLN A 69 -8.00 0.92 12.90
N VAL A 70 -7.13 1.27 11.96
CA VAL A 70 -6.15 0.34 11.39
C VAL A 70 -4.85 0.48 12.17
N GLU A 71 -4.47 -0.57 12.88
CA GLU A 71 -3.16 -0.67 13.52
C GLU A 71 -2.10 -0.94 12.47
N VAL A 72 -0.95 -0.26 12.56
CA VAL A 72 0.14 -0.43 11.59
C VAL A 72 1.42 -0.82 12.32
N HIS A 73 1.91 -2.01 12.03
CA HIS A 73 3.19 -2.52 12.52
C HIS A 73 4.22 -2.51 11.41
N PHE A 74 5.36 -1.86 11.66
CA PHE A 74 6.49 -1.85 10.75
C PHE A 74 7.66 -2.61 11.35
N GLU A 75 8.24 -3.53 10.58
CA GLU A 75 9.46 -4.25 10.95
C GLU A 75 10.45 -4.29 9.77
N GLY A 76 11.69 -4.70 10.06
CA GLY A 76 12.73 -4.88 9.05
C GLY A 76 13.66 -3.69 8.88
N VAL A 77 14.31 -3.60 7.73
CA VAL A 77 15.40 -2.65 7.50
C VAL A 77 14.88 -1.42 6.77
N ARG A 78 14.84 -0.28 7.45
CA ARG A 78 14.50 1.00 6.79
C ARG A 78 15.53 1.32 5.70
N PRO A 79 15.11 1.86 4.54
CA PRO A 79 16.04 2.31 3.53
C PRO A 79 16.98 3.38 4.10
N ALA A 80 18.21 3.41 3.60
CA ALA A 80 19.12 4.51 3.86
C ALA A 80 18.50 5.83 3.40
N PRO A 81 18.89 6.98 3.99
CA PRO A 81 18.46 8.28 3.50
C PRO A 81 18.69 8.44 2.00
N GLY A 82 17.69 8.95 1.29
CA GLY A 82 17.74 9.13 -0.16
C GLY A 82 16.54 8.51 -0.87
N ALA A 83 16.50 8.69 -2.18
CA ALA A 83 15.46 8.13 -3.02
C ALA A 83 15.58 6.61 -3.15
N SER A 84 14.47 5.92 -3.19
CA SER A 84 14.39 4.49 -3.47
C SER A 84 13.13 4.16 -4.27
N LEU A 85 13.20 3.12 -5.10
CA LEU A 85 12.01 2.51 -5.66
C LEU A 85 11.46 1.48 -4.66
N VAL A 86 10.39 1.85 -3.95
CA VAL A 86 9.68 0.97 -3.04
C VAL A 86 8.71 0.12 -3.84
N VAL A 87 8.83 -1.21 -3.75
CA VAL A 87 7.94 -2.16 -4.44
C VAL A 87 7.28 -3.09 -3.44
N ALA A 88 5.97 -3.23 -3.53
CA ALA A 88 5.19 -4.03 -2.60
C ALA A 88 4.19 -4.95 -3.30
N ASN A 89 3.75 -6.02 -2.62
CA ASN A 89 2.53 -6.71 -2.99
C ASN A 89 1.31 -5.81 -2.77
N HIS A 90 0.20 -6.11 -3.44
CA HIS A 90 -1.00 -5.27 -3.41
C HIS A 90 -2.23 -6.06 -3.03
N VAL A 91 -2.87 -5.67 -1.94
CA VAL A 91 -4.05 -6.34 -1.37
C VAL A 91 -5.26 -5.41 -1.37
N SER A 92 -5.03 -4.12 -1.10
CA SER A 92 -6.09 -3.16 -0.83
C SER A 92 -5.70 -1.72 -1.20
N TRP A 93 -6.70 -0.88 -1.37
CA TRP A 93 -6.49 0.58 -1.40
C TRP A 93 -5.88 1.11 -0.09
N LEU A 94 -6.06 0.39 1.03
CA LEU A 94 -5.43 0.71 2.32
C LEU A 94 -3.90 0.67 2.26
N ASP A 95 -3.32 -0.15 1.38
CA ASP A 95 -1.86 -0.27 1.21
C ASP A 95 -1.22 1.09 0.95
N ILE A 96 -1.92 1.95 0.21
CA ILE A 96 -1.46 3.31 -0.11
C ILE A 96 -1.34 4.13 1.18
N LEU A 97 -2.37 4.12 2.03
CA LEU A 97 -2.38 4.86 3.29
C LEU A 97 -1.36 4.30 4.28
N VAL A 98 -1.28 2.97 4.38
CA VAL A 98 -0.33 2.27 5.25
C VAL A 98 1.10 2.64 4.88
N LEU A 99 1.47 2.50 3.60
CA LEU A 99 2.82 2.85 3.15
C LEU A 99 3.09 4.34 3.27
N GLN A 100 2.14 5.20 2.88
CA GLN A 100 2.29 6.65 2.96
C GLN A 100 2.50 7.15 4.39
N SER A 101 1.90 6.48 5.38
CA SER A 101 2.05 6.87 6.80
C SER A 101 3.47 6.73 7.32
N GLN A 102 4.31 5.88 6.72
CA GLN A 102 5.65 5.57 7.22
C GLN A 102 6.76 5.73 6.18
N LEU A 103 6.43 5.58 4.90
CA LEU A 103 7.34 5.70 3.76
C LEU A 103 6.79 6.73 2.78
N PRO A 104 6.79 8.02 3.16
CA PRO A 104 6.22 9.06 2.31
C PRO A 104 6.93 9.10 0.96
N GLY A 105 6.16 9.04 -0.11
CA GLY A 105 6.70 8.99 -1.47
C GLY A 105 5.65 9.31 -2.54
N VAL A 106 6.11 9.31 -3.78
CA VAL A 106 5.27 9.47 -4.97
C VAL A 106 4.73 8.10 -5.36
N PHE A 107 3.43 7.95 -5.48
CA PHE A 107 2.81 6.68 -5.85
C PHE A 107 2.61 6.54 -7.36
N VAL A 108 2.71 5.30 -7.83
CA VAL A 108 2.31 4.92 -9.19
C VAL A 108 0.92 4.31 -9.15
N ALA A 109 -0.02 4.87 -9.92
CA ALA A 109 -1.41 4.43 -9.95
C ALA A 109 -1.92 4.23 -11.38
N LYS A 110 -3.01 3.47 -11.54
CA LYS A 110 -3.71 3.33 -12.82
C LYS A 110 -4.31 4.68 -13.25
N ALA A 111 -4.31 4.96 -14.55
CA ALA A 111 -4.87 6.21 -15.10
C ALA A 111 -6.35 6.43 -14.76
N GLU A 112 -7.11 5.33 -14.60
CA GLU A 112 -8.53 5.37 -14.22
C GLU A 112 -8.76 6.03 -12.87
N VAL A 113 -7.83 5.90 -11.91
CA VAL A 113 -7.90 6.51 -10.58
C VAL A 113 -7.98 8.04 -10.68
N ARG A 114 -7.37 8.63 -11.72
CA ARG A 114 -7.42 10.06 -11.99
C ARG A 114 -8.85 10.60 -12.15
N ARG A 115 -9.78 9.74 -12.60
CA ARG A 115 -11.19 10.09 -12.84
C ARG A 115 -12.07 9.91 -11.61
N TRP A 116 -11.55 9.35 -10.53
CA TRP A 116 -12.33 9.14 -9.31
C TRP A 116 -12.60 10.48 -8.63
N PRO A 117 -13.87 10.77 -8.30
CA PRO A 117 -14.21 11.99 -7.62
C PRO A 117 -13.39 12.18 -6.34
N LEU A 118 -12.90 13.37 -6.09
CA LEU A 118 -12.07 13.77 -4.97
C LEU A 118 -10.70 13.06 -4.93
N ILE A 119 -10.66 11.72 -4.93
CA ILE A 119 -9.43 10.90 -4.85
C ILE A 119 -8.51 11.19 -6.04
N GLY A 120 -9.05 11.30 -7.25
CA GLY A 120 -8.25 11.62 -8.43
C GLY A 120 -7.61 13.01 -8.35
N THR A 121 -8.32 13.99 -7.84
CA THR A 121 -7.78 15.35 -7.61
C THR A 121 -6.69 15.31 -6.53
N MET A 122 -6.93 14.63 -5.41
CA MET A 122 -5.95 14.47 -4.35
C MET A 122 -4.68 13.78 -4.87
N ALA A 123 -4.83 12.68 -5.61
CA ALA A 123 -3.72 11.95 -6.19
C ALA A 123 -2.90 12.83 -7.16
N GLN A 124 -3.55 13.66 -7.99
CA GLN A 124 -2.86 14.59 -8.88
C GLN A 124 -2.05 15.63 -8.11
N VAL A 125 -2.64 16.24 -7.09
CA VAL A 125 -1.96 17.24 -6.25
C VAL A 125 -0.80 16.61 -5.47
N CYS A 126 -0.92 15.33 -5.08
CA CYS A 126 0.13 14.55 -4.43
C CYS A 126 1.18 14.00 -5.43
N SER A 127 1.21 14.51 -6.67
CA SER A 127 2.19 14.14 -7.69
C SER A 127 2.19 12.66 -8.09
N THR A 128 1.04 11.97 -7.95
CA THR A 128 0.91 10.56 -8.36
C THR A 128 1.23 10.38 -9.84
N ILE A 129 2.05 9.39 -10.15
CA ILE A 129 2.40 9.00 -11.52
C ILE A 129 1.30 8.10 -12.07
N PHE A 130 0.50 8.61 -12.99
CA PHE A 130 -0.58 7.83 -13.60
C PHE A 130 -0.10 7.04 -14.81
N VAL A 131 -0.45 5.75 -14.85
CA VAL A 131 -0.03 4.81 -15.90
C VAL A 131 -1.22 4.32 -16.69
N GLU A 132 -1.17 4.56 -18.00
CA GLU A 132 -2.03 3.89 -18.97
C GLU A 132 -1.38 2.58 -19.43
N ARG A 133 -2.15 1.49 -19.48
CA ARG A 133 -1.61 0.17 -19.85
C ARG A 133 -1.65 -0.13 -21.35
N SER A 134 -2.13 0.81 -22.16
CA SER A 134 -2.53 0.58 -23.54
C SER A 134 -1.38 0.54 -24.56
N SER A 135 -0.16 1.02 -24.22
CA SER A 135 0.89 1.13 -25.23
C SER A 135 2.32 1.05 -24.68
N ARG A 136 3.28 0.67 -25.55
CA ARG A 136 4.73 0.76 -25.24
C ARG A 136 5.17 2.19 -24.90
N GLN A 137 4.52 3.18 -25.50
CA GLN A 137 4.81 4.60 -25.24
C GLN A 137 4.39 5.00 -23.83
N SER A 138 3.23 4.53 -23.34
CA SER A 138 2.78 4.77 -21.97
C SER A 138 3.73 4.14 -20.94
N ALA A 139 4.23 2.93 -21.21
CA ALA A 139 5.23 2.29 -20.37
C ALA A 139 6.55 3.10 -20.31
N ARG A 140 7.01 3.65 -21.43
CA ARG A 140 8.20 4.54 -21.46
C ARG A 140 7.98 5.81 -20.66
N ARG A 141 6.81 6.49 -20.83
CA ARG A 141 6.46 7.68 -20.05
C ARG A 141 6.45 7.41 -18.55
N MET A 142 5.90 6.26 -18.13
CA MET A 142 5.93 5.86 -16.72
C MET A 142 7.37 5.75 -16.22
N VAL A 143 8.25 5.06 -16.94
CA VAL A 143 9.68 4.94 -16.59
C VAL A 143 10.33 6.31 -16.47
N ASP A 144 10.11 7.19 -17.45
CA ASP A 144 10.69 8.55 -17.47
C ASP A 144 10.21 9.41 -16.29
N HIS A 145 8.90 9.36 -15.97
CA HIS A 145 8.36 10.11 -14.83
C HIS A 145 8.87 9.55 -13.51
N THR A 146 8.92 8.21 -13.37
CA THR A 146 9.46 7.56 -12.18
C THR A 146 10.94 7.90 -11.98
N ARG A 147 11.76 7.81 -13.06
CA ARG A 147 13.16 8.19 -13.02
C ARG A 147 13.33 9.64 -12.58
N LYS A 148 12.59 10.58 -13.17
CA LYS A 148 12.66 12.00 -12.79
C LYS A 148 12.33 12.23 -11.31
N ALA A 149 11.34 11.54 -10.76
CA ALA A 149 11.02 11.64 -9.34
C ALA A 149 12.17 11.12 -8.46
N LEU A 150 12.77 9.97 -8.83
CA LEU A 150 13.93 9.40 -8.15
C LEU A 150 15.15 10.34 -8.23
N ASP A 151 15.46 10.90 -9.40
CA ASP A 151 16.55 11.87 -9.61
C ASP A 151 16.37 13.16 -8.78
N GLN A 152 15.10 13.53 -8.50
CA GLN A 152 14.77 14.66 -7.63
C GLN A 152 14.85 14.33 -6.12
N GLY A 153 15.22 13.11 -5.76
CA GLY A 153 15.34 12.68 -4.38
C GLY A 153 14.05 12.11 -3.75
N TYR A 154 12.96 11.97 -4.52
CA TYR A 154 11.73 11.37 -4.03
C TYR A 154 11.78 9.86 -4.10
N SER A 155 11.37 9.17 -3.05
CA SER A 155 11.05 7.75 -3.17
C SER A 155 9.77 7.57 -3.99
N VAL A 156 9.76 6.52 -4.83
CA VAL A 156 8.58 6.16 -5.62
C VAL A 156 8.05 4.82 -5.15
N VAL A 157 6.75 4.77 -4.85
CA VAL A 157 6.07 3.56 -4.38
C VAL A 157 5.24 2.96 -5.51
N ALA A 158 5.46 1.70 -5.80
CA ALA A 158 4.77 0.99 -6.86
C ALA A 158 4.32 -0.41 -6.41
N PHE A 159 3.20 -0.86 -6.98
CA PHE A 159 2.69 -2.22 -6.87
C PHE A 159 2.89 -2.93 -8.22
N PRO A 160 4.01 -3.65 -8.42
CA PRO A 160 4.37 -4.17 -9.75
C PRO A 160 3.42 -5.25 -10.28
N GLU A 161 2.58 -5.87 -9.44
CA GLU A 161 1.49 -6.76 -9.85
C GLU A 161 0.46 -6.02 -10.73
N GLY A 162 0.34 -4.72 -10.49
CA GLY A 162 -0.57 -3.86 -11.23
C GLY A 162 -2.05 -4.09 -10.97
N THR A 163 -2.41 -4.99 -10.07
CA THR A 163 -3.76 -5.23 -9.55
C THR A 163 -3.65 -5.73 -8.13
N SER A 164 -4.69 -5.55 -7.33
CA SER A 164 -4.76 -6.15 -6.00
C SER A 164 -5.11 -7.64 -6.09
N SER A 165 -4.56 -8.41 -5.15
CA SER A 165 -4.76 -9.84 -4.96
C SER A 165 -5.33 -10.12 -3.57
N ASP A 166 -5.60 -11.39 -3.26
CA ASP A 166 -6.02 -11.81 -1.91
C ASP A 166 -4.86 -11.90 -0.90
N GLY A 167 -3.64 -11.65 -1.35
CA GLY A 167 -2.44 -11.68 -0.52
C GLY A 167 -1.96 -13.09 -0.14
N THR A 168 -2.58 -14.16 -0.64
CA THR A 168 -2.15 -15.55 -0.38
C THR A 168 -0.95 -15.96 -1.20
N ASP A 169 -0.84 -15.45 -2.42
CA ASP A 169 0.32 -15.60 -3.31
C ASP A 169 0.64 -14.26 -3.98
N LEU A 170 1.80 -14.19 -4.59
CA LEU A 170 2.31 -13.00 -5.26
C LEU A 170 2.17 -13.13 -6.77
N GLY A 171 1.43 -12.20 -7.36
CA GLY A 171 1.28 -12.11 -8.82
C GLY A 171 2.60 -11.78 -9.53
N VAL A 172 2.60 -11.91 -10.84
CA VAL A 172 3.77 -11.62 -11.68
C VAL A 172 4.08 -10.12 -11.65
N PHE A 173 5.35 -9.78 -11.41
CA PHE A 173 5.81 -8.40 -11.42
C PHE A 173 6.05 -7.87 -12.84
N HIS A 174 5.44 -6.74 -13.15
CA HIS A 174 5.72 -5.98 -14.37
C HIS A 174 7.10 -5.32 -14.27
N ALA A 175 8.07 -5.83 -15.03
CA ALA A 175 9.47 -5.43 -14.93
C ALA A 175 9.77 -3.98 -15.37
N ASN A 176 8.85 -3.32 -16.10
CA ASN A 176 9.15 -2.00 -16.69
C ASN A 176 9.47 -0.92 -15.66
N ILE A 177 8.82 -0.94 -14.48
CA ILE A 177 9.04 0.07 -13.44
C ILE A 177 10.48 0.03 -12.89
N PHE A 178 11.09 -1.16 -12.86
CA PHE A 178 12.45 -1.35 -12.35
C PHE A 178 13.52 -0.71 -13.23
N GLU A 179 13.21 -0.48 -14.51
CA GLU A 179 14.09 0.27 -15.43
C GLU A 179 14.36 1.69 -14.92
N ALA A 180 13.38 2.31 -14.28
CA ALA A 180 13.54 3.65 -13.70
C ALA A 180 14.59 3.67 -12.56
N ALA A 181 14.59 2.66 -11.70
CA ALA A 181 15.57 2.55 -10.62
C ALA A 181 16.99 2.32 -11.16
N ILE A 182 17.14 1.50 -12.23
CA ILE A 182 18.43 1.27 -12.90
C ILE A 182 18.96 2.58 -13.50
N GLN A 183 18.11 3.30 -14.24
CA GLN A 183 18.51 4.56 -14.88
C GLN A 183 18.83 5.67 -13.87
N ALA A 184 18.09 5.74 -12.75
CA ALA A 184 18.34 6.69 -11.67
C ALA A 184 19.46 6.22 -10.71
N ARG A 185 19.99 5.02 -10.87
CA ARG A 185 20.97 4.40 -9.96
C ARG A 185 20.52 4.40 -8.49
N THR A 186 19.23 4.18 -8.27
CA THR A 186 18.63 4.14 -6.93
C THR A 186 18.34 2.71 -6.50
N PRO A 187 18.42 2.39 -5.19
CA PRO A 187 18.10 1.06 -4.70
C PRO A 187 16.61 0.74 -4.84
N VAL A 188 16.30 -0.55 -4.89
CA VAL A 188 14.93 -1.06 -4.80
C VAL A 188 14.68 -1.59 -3.40
N GLN A 189 13.64 -1.09 -2.74
CA GLN A 189 13.19 -1.51 -1.42
C GLN A 189 11.99 -2.46 -1.57
N PRO A 190 12.15 -3.78 -1.40
CA PRO A 190 11.02 -4.70 -1.38
C PRO A 190 10.27 -4.57 -0.05
N VAL A 191 8.95 -4.54 -0.13
CA VAL A 191 8.05 -4.40 1.02
C VAL A 191 6.96 -5.45 0.95
N THR A 192 6.68 -6.11 2.08
CA THR A 192 5.60 -7.09 2.18
C THR A 192 4.51 -6.54 3.06
N LEU A 193 3.28 -6.56 2.57
CA LEU A 193 2.06 -6.13 3.26
C LEU A 193 1.18 -7.33 3.57
N ARG A 194 0.70 -7.41 4.82
CA ARG A 194 -0.30 -8.39 5.27
C ARG A 194 -1.31 -7.72 6.18
N TYR A 195 -2.49 -8.28 6.23
CA TYR A 195 -3.55 -7.81 7.11
C TYR A 195 -4.06 -8.95 7.97
N PHE A 196 -4.21 -8.66 9.24
CA PHE A 196 -4.68 -9.60 10.24
C PHE A 196 -5.79 -8.98 11.08
N ASN A 197 -6.65 -9.82 11.57
CA ASN A 197 -7.56 -9.42 12.62
C ASN A 197 -6.79 -9.37 13.94
N SER A 198 -6.76 -8.21 14.61
CA SER A 198 -5.97 -8.00 15.83
C SER A 198 -6.43 -8.84 17.02
N HIS A 199 -7.69 -9.34 17.01
CA HIS A 199 -8.23 -10.19 18.10
C HIS A 199 -7.97 -11.67 17.87
N THR A 200 -7.94 -12.11 16.60
CA THR A 200 -7.82 -13.54 16.28
C THR A 200 -6.43 -13.92 15.76
N GLY A 201 -5.65 -12.94 15.32
CA GLY A 201 -4.35 -13.17 14.65
C GLY A 201 -4.47 -13.83 13.27
N LEU A 202 -5.69 -14.09 12.78
CA LEU A 202 -5.94 -14.68 11.46
C LEU A 202 -5.93 -13.60 10.37
N ALA A 203 -5.71 -14.02 9.12
CA ALA A 203 -5.83 -13.12 7.97
C ALA A 203 -7.19 -12.41 7.95
N ASP A 204 -7.20 -11.12 7.64
CA ASP A 204 -8.42 -10.30 7.64
C ASP A 204 -8.88 -10.02 6.22
N ASP A 205 -9.94 -10.73 5.80
CA ASP A 205 -10.55 -10.58 4.48
C ASP A 205 -11.35 -9.27 4.32
N THR A 206 -11.56 -8.53 5.42
CA THR A 206 -12.32 -7.26 5.42
C THR A 206 -11.69 -6.22 4.51
N VAL A 207 -10.37 -6.25 4.39
CA VAL A 207 -9.58 -5.27 3.64
C VAL A 207 -9.48 -5.58 2.14
N LEU A 208 -9.77 -6.81 1.72
CA LEU A 208 -9.56 -7.27 0.35
C LEU A 208 -10.31 -6.39 -0.66
N PHE A 209 -9.56 -5.95 -1.67
CA PHE A 209 -10.09 -5.13 -2.76
C PHE A 209 -9.85 -5.82 -4.12
N ILE A 210 -10.63 -6.87 -4.37
CA ILE A 210 -10.49 -7.79 -5.52
C ILE A 210 -11.81 -7.93 -6.29
N GLY A 211 -11.72 -8.36 -7.55
CA GLY A 211 -12.86 -8.60 -8.43
C GLY A 211 -13.72 -7.34 -8.63
N ASP A 212 -15.03 -7.50 -8.47
CA ASP A 212 -16.02 -6.42 -8.66
C ASP A 212 -16.25 -5.57 -7.39
N THR A 213 -15.34 -5.67 -6.40
CA THR A 213 -15.44 -4.90 -5.16
C THR A 213 -15.35 -3.41 -5.47
N THR A 214 -16.41 -2.66 -5.17
CA THR A 214 -16.40 -1.20 -5.30
C THR A 214 -15.71 -0.55 -4.11
N LEU A 215 -15.14 0.65 -4.31
CA LEU A 215 -14.51 1.41 -3.22
C LEU A 215 -15.50 1.68 -2.07
N VAL A 216 -16.77 1.97 -2.39
CA VAL A 216 -17.80 2.24 -1.39
C VAL A 216 -18.12 1.00 -0.56
N SER A 217 -18.23 -0.17 -1.21
CA SER A 217 -18.48 -1.43 -0.48
C SER A 217 -17.32 -1.83 0.40
N SER A 218 -16.06 -1.69 -0.10
CA SER A 218 -14.86 -1.94 0.69
C SER A 218 -14.73 -0.97 1.87
N LEU A 219 -14.93 0.33 1.64
CA LEU A 219 -14.90 1.34 2.69
C LEU A 219 -15.92 1.04 3.81
N ARG A 220 -17.14 0.62 3.45
CA ARG A 220 -18.16 0.23 4.44
C ARG A 220 -17.69 -0.96 5.29
N LYS A 221 -17.07 -1.98 4.69
CA LYS A 221 -16.52 -3.13 5.42
C LYS A 221 -15.45 -2.66 6.40
N VAL A 222 -14.49 -1.86 5.96
CA VAL A 222 -13.39 -1.34 6.78
C VAL A 222 -13.94 -0.47 7.93
N LEU A 223 -14.88 0.44 7.67
CA LEU A 223 -15.50 1.28 8.69
C LEU A 223 -16.26 0.47 9.76
N SER A 224 -16.83 -0.68 9.38
CA SER A 224 -17.56 -1.56 10.28
C SER A 224 -16.63 -2.49 11.09
N SER A 225 -15.33 -2.51 10.78
CA SER A 225 -14.33 -3.27 11.51
C SER A 225 -13.61 -2.38 12.54
N SER A 226 -13.06 -3.02 13.58
CA SER A 226 -12.24 -2.36 14.62
C SER A 226 -10.99 -3.17 14.94
N SER A 227 -10.71 -4.17 14.15
CA SER A 227 -9.69 -5.16 14.45
C SER A 227 -8.70 -5.37 13.31
N ILE A 228 -8.56 -4.38 12.43
CA ILE A 228 -7.63 -4.48 11.31
C ILE A 228 -6.24 -4.11 11.79
N ARG A 229 -5.30 -5.06 11.65
CA ARG A 229 -3.87 -4.85 11.86
C ARG A 229 -3.14 -5.06 10.56
N SER A 230 -2.42 -4.05 10.09
CA SER A 230 -1.49 -4.15 8.98
C SER A 230 -0.10 -4.47 9.49
N HIS A 231 0.54 -5.47 8.91
CA HIS A 231 1.91 -5.85 9.17
C HIS A 231 2.75 -5.57 7.92
N VAL A 232 3.73 -4.69 8.04
CA VAL A 232 4.59 -4.23 6.95
C VAL A 232 6.02 -4.65 7.22
N HIS A 233 6.56 -5.53 6.38
CA HIS A 233 7.96 -5.94 6.47
C HIS A 233 8.80 -5.24 5.40
N LEU A 234 9.81 -4.51 5.84
CA LEU A 234 10.80 -3.85 4.98
C LEU A 234 11.95 -4.81 4.75
N GLY A 235 12.03 -5.43 3.57
CA GLY A 235 13.16 -6.27 3.19
C GLY A 235 14.43 -5.45 2.99
N ALA A 236 15.59 -6.07 2.97
CA ALA A 236 16.85 -5.37 2.67
C ALA A 236 16.79 -4.77 1.25
N CYS A 237 17.33 -3.58 1.08
CA CYS A 237 17.44 -2.93 -0.23
C CYS A 237 18.23 -3.79 -1.22
N ILE A 238 17.87 -3.70 -2.49
CA ILE A 238 18.56 -4.33 -3.61
C ILE A 238 19.26 -3.21 -4.38
N ASP A 239 20.58 -3.31 -4.55
CA ASP A 239 21.31 -2.42 -5.42
C ASP A 239 20.83 -2.64 -6.87
N SER A 240 20.53 -1.56 -7.58
CA SER A 240 20.11 -1.63 -8.97
C SER A 240 21.29 -1.82 -9.95
N SER A 241 22.52 -1.63 -9.48
CA SER A 241 23.75 -1.76 -10.29
C SER A 241 23.94 -3.20 -10.77
N GLY A 242 24.37 -3.38 -12.01
CA GLY A 242 24.65 -4.69 -12.58
C GLY A 242 23.42 -5.56 -12.87
N HIS A 243 22.23 -5.06 -12.62
CA HIS A 243 20.98 -5.73 -12.94
C HIS A 243 20.35 -5.21 -14.23
N ASN A 244 19.65 -6.09 -14.95
CA ASN A 244 18.63 -5.68 -15.89
C ASN A 244 17.26 -5.66 -15.18
N ARG A 245 16.28 -4.97 -15.76
CA ARG A 245 14.95 -4.80 -15.18
C ARG A 245 14.24 -6.12 -14.81
N ARG A 246 14.49 -7.21 -15.57
CA ARG A 246 13.87 -8.52 -15.29
C ARG A 246 14.52 -9.21 -14.11
N SER A 247 15.85 -9.20 -14.03
CA SER A 247 16.58 -9.79 -12.90
C SER A 247 16.26 -9.06 -11.60
N LEU A 248 16.17 -7.71 -11.65
CA LEU A 248 15.84 -6.88 -10.50
C LEU A 248 14.39 -7.14 -10.02
N ALA A 249 13.43 -7.22 -10.96
CA ALA A 249 12.05 -7.57 -10.66
C ALA A 249 11.92 -8.96 -10.04
N ASN A 250 12.61 -9.95 -10.59
CA ASN A 250 12.60 -11.32 -10.07
C ASN A 250 13.20 -11.39 -8.65
N GLN A 251 14.28 -10.66 -8.39
CA GLN A 251 14.89 -10.64 -7.07
C GLN A 251 13.97 -9.99 -6.03
N ALA A 252 13.34 -8.87 -6.36
CA ALA A 252 12.36 -8.22 -5.50
C ALA A 252 11.15 -9.13 -5.23
N HIS A 253 10.60 -9.75 -6.29
CA HIS A 253 9.51 -10.71 -6.21
C HIS A 253 9.83 -11.87 -5.28
N GLN A 254 11.01 -12.51 -5.45
CA GLN A 254 11.42 -13.62 -4.60
C GLN A 254 11.55 -13.24 -3.12
N ARG A 255 12.06 -12.02 -2.82
CA ARG A 255 12.18 -11.53 -1.44
C ARG A 255 10.81 -11.33 -0.81
N ILE A 256 9.88 -10.68 -1.51
CA ILE A 256 8.50 -10.46 -1.03
C ILE A 256 7.79 -11.81 -0.87
N ARG A 257 7.89 -12.72 -1.85
CA ARG A 257 7.27 -14.04 -1.79
C ARG A 257 7.76 -14.87 -0.61
N ARG A 258 9.07 -14.88 -0.35
CA ARG A 258 9.63 -15.57 0.82
C ARG A 258 9.06 -15.02 2.12
N GLN A 259 8.92 -13.71 2.22
CA GLN A 259 8.36 -13.08 3.42
C GLN A 259 6.85 -13.36 3.55
N LEU A 260 6.10 -13.46 2.46
CA LEU A 260 4.69 -13.85 2.49
C LEU A 260 4.49 -15.28 3.02
N THR A 261 5.40 -16.20 2.77
CA THR A 261 5.32 -17.59 3.24
C THR A 261 5.80 -17.80 4.68
N GLN A 262 6.52 -16.83 5.26
CA GLN A 262 6.95 -16.88 6.66
C GLN A 262 5.83 -16.37 7.57
N GLN A 263 5.58 -17.06 8.70
CA GLN A 263 4.67 -16.52 9.72
C GLN A 263 5.30 -15.25 10.32
N PRO A 264 4.53 -14.15 10.47
CA PRO A 264 5.04 -12.96 11.12
C PRO A 264 5.44 -13.30 12.57
N GLN A 265 6.65 -12.89 12.96
CA GLN A 265 7.09 -13.01 14.34
C GLN A 265 6.27 -12.01 15.18
N GLY A 266 5.63 -12.48 16.25
CA GLY A 266 4.96 -11.60 17.23
C GLY A 266 3.44 -11.45 17.09
N LEU A 267 2.74 -12.29 16.32
CA LEU A 267 1.26 -12.25 16.26
C LEU A 267 0.57 -12.93 17.46
N LEU A 268 1.31 -13.62 18.30
CA LEU A 268 0.82 -14.26 19.53
C LEU A 268 1.67 -13.72 20.69
N CYS A 269 1.34 -12.55 21.25
CA CYS A 269 1.67 -12.12 22.62
C CYS A 269 1.24 -10.66 22.79
N ASP A 270 0.20 -10.44 23.47
CA ASP A 270 -0.01 -9.79 24.78
C ASP A 270 -1.50 -9.64 25.05
#